data_cbb6a718b0cb590caa9ccb8b5556d65c
#
_entry.id   cbb6a718b0cb590caa9ccb8b5556d65c
#
_cell.length_a   1.000
_cell.length_b   1.000
_cell.length_c   1.000
_cell.angle_alpha   90.00
_cell.angle_beta   90.00
_cell.angle_gamma   90.00
#
_symmetry.space_group_name_H-M   'P 1'
#
loop_
_entity.id
_entity.type
_entity.pdbx_description
1 polymer ?
#
loop_
_entity_poly.entity_id
_entity_poly.type
_entity_poly.pdbx_seq_one_letter_code
_entity_poly.pdbx_strand_id
1 'polypeptide(L)'
;MEIRKLDKMESPPNELLLLADPSIEMIEDYLNRGETFICEEGGERIAVCVMLATRPGTFEIVNIAVDECRQGMGIGKKLIEHSIQTARLQGFKTLEIGTGNSSIGQLALYQKCGFRITGVDRDYFVRHYKEDIFESGIQCKDMIRLSMDL
;
A
#
# COMPACT_ATOMS: atom_id res chain seq x y z
N MET A 1 -8.07 -18.34 3.93
CA MET A 1 -7.39 -17.03 3.82
C MET A 1 -8.24 -15.98 4.47
N GLU A 2 -7.71 -15.32 5.46
CA GLU A 2 -8.43 -14.35 6.29
C GLU A 2 -7.72 -13.00 6.32
N ILE A 3 -8.47 -11.92 6.15
CA ILE A 3 -7.95 -10.56 6.30
C ILE A 3 -8.50 -10.00 7.61
N ARG A 4 -7.61 -9.56 8.49
CA ARG A 4 -8.00 -8.99 9.77
C ARG A 4 -7.14 -7.78 10.14
N LYS A 5 -7.67 -6.95 11.03
CA LYS A 5 -6.91 -5.84 11.58
C LYS A 5 -5.85 -6.37 12.54
N LEU A 6 -4.64 -5.85 12.40
CA LEU A 6 -3.55 -6.16 13.33
C LEU A 6 -3.77 -5.40 14.64
N ASP A 7 -3.69 -6.11 15.77
CA ASP A 7 -3.73 -5.50 17.07
C ASP A 7 -2.41 -4.76 17.32
N LYS A 8 -2.48 -3.60 17.98
CA LYS A 8 -1.29 -2.80 18.30
C LYS A 8 -0.27 -3.53 19.18
N MET A 9 -0.72 -4.54 19.90
CA MET A 9 0.16 -5.36 20.75
C MET A 9 0.91 -6.44 19.96
N GLU A 10 0.49 -6.72 18.74
CA GLU A 10 1.15 -7.69 17.87
C GLU A 10 2.36 -7.08 17.18
N SER A 11 3.38 -7.90 16.92
CA SER A 11 4.55 -7.47 16.16
C SER A 11 4.15 -7.14 14.72
N PRO A 12 4.60 -6.03 14.16
CA PRO A 12 4.31 -5.71 12.75
C PRO A 12 5.05 -6.66 11.81
N PRO A 13 4.46 -6.97 10.65
CA PRO A 13 5.10 -7.85 9.65
C PRO A 13 6.17 -7.09 8.86
N ASN A 14 7.31 -6.81 9.49
CA ASN A 14 8.36 -5.96 8.93
C ASN A 14 8.90 -6.46 7.59
N GLU A 15 9.06 -7.77 7.42
CA GLU A 15 9.55 -8.33 6.16
C GLU A 15 8.62 -8.00 4.99
N LEU A 16 7.30 -8.11 5.22
CA LEU A 16 6.31 -7.76 4.20
C LEU A 16 6.31 -6.25 3.92
N LEU A 17 6.32 -5.45 4.96
CA LEU A 17 6.30 -3.98 4.82
C LEU A 17 7.50 -3.47 4.04
N LEU A 18 8.68 -4.07 4.26
CA LEU A 18 9.91 -3.71 3.55
C LEU A 18 9.89 -4.07 2.06
N LEU A 19 9.04 -5.00 1.64
CA LEU A 19 8.88 -5.30 0.21
C LEU A 19 8.33 -4.11 -0.56
N ALA A 20 7.44 -3.34 0.05
CA ALA A 20 6.80 -2.19 -0.60
C ALA A 20 7.52 -0.87 -0.31
N ASP A 21 8.23 -0.77 0.80
CA ASP A 21 8.87 0.46 1.24
C ASP A 21 10.22 0.14 1.88
N PRO A 22 11.34 0.54 1.27
CA PRO A 22 12.66 0.24 1.83
C PRO A 22 13.04 1.09 3.05
N SER A 23 12.25 2.08 3.43
CA SER A 23 12.55 2.96 4.56
C SER A 23 11.86 2.51 5.83
N ILE A 24 12.62 1.96 6.78
CA ILE A 24 12.10 1.56 8.08
C ILE A 24 11.56 2.75 8.87
N GLU A 25 12.17 3.92 8.70
CA GLU A 25 11.72 5.15 9.37
C GLU A 25 10.32 5.57 8.92
N MET A 26 10.06 5.51 7.62
CA MET A 26 8.74 5.79 7.07
C MET A 26 7.71 4.75 7.53
N ILE A 27 8.09 3.48 7.52
CA ILE A 27 7.24 2.38 7.99
C ILE A 27 6.82 2.61 9.44
N GLU A 28 7.76 2.90 10.32
CA GLU A 28 7.47 3.16 11.73
C GLU A 28 6.52 4.33 11.92
N ASP A 29 6.69 5.40 11.14
CA ASP A 29 5.83 6.56 11.21
C ASP A 29 4.37 6.21 10.89
N TYR A 30 4.12 5.61 9.73
CA TYR A 30 2.72 5.35 9.36
C TYR A 30 2.10 4.15 10.11
N LEU A 31 2.89 3.22 10.61
CA LEU A 31 2.38 2.17 11.50
C LEU A 31 1.80 2.75 12.79
N ASN A 32 2.45 3.76 13.33
CA ASN A 32 1.99 4.43 14.57
C ASN A 32 0.71 5.24 14.35
N ARG A 33 0.54 5.82 13.17
CA ARG A 33 -0.58 6.70 12.87
C ARG A 33 -1.76 6.02 12.18
N GLY A 34 -1.51 4.90 11.52
CA GLY A 34 -2.50 4.25 10.67
C GLY A 34 -3.10 2.98 11.26
N GLU A 35 -3.89 2.32 10.44
CA GLU A 35 -4.47 1.01 10.72
C GLU A 35 -3.80 -0.03 9.84
N THR A 36 -3.40 -1.14 10.43
CA THR A 36 -2.71 -2.22 9.72
C THR A 36 -3.63 -3.43 9.60
N PHE A 37 -3.74 -3.96 8.40
CA PHE A 37 -4.49 -5.18 8.11
C PHE A 37 -3.53 -6.23 7.58
N ILE A 38 -3.70 -7.46 8.01
CA ILE A 38 -2.90 -8.59 7.53
C ILE A 38 -3.79 -9.65 6.91
N CYS A 39 -3.23 -10.36 5.95
CA CYS A 39 -3.85 -11.55 5.38
C CYS A 39 -3.11 -12.76 5.93
N GLU A 40 -3.86 -13.68 6.52
CA GLU A 40 -3.31 -14.92 7.10
C GLU A 40 -3.85 -16.15 6.38
N GLU A 41 -2.98 -17.14 6.24
CA GLU A 41 -3.35 -18.44 5.71
C GLU A 41 -2.56 -19.50 6.48
N GLY A 42 -3.28 -20.42 7.13
CA GLY A 42 -2.64 -21.45 7.93
C GLY A 42 -1.77 -20.91 9.06
N GLY A 43 -2.15 -19.80 9.66
CA GLY A 43 -1.38 -19.15 10.72
C GLY A 43 -0.20 -18.32 10.24
N GLU A 44 0.03 -18.26 8.92
CA GLU A 44 1.13 -17.53 8.33
C GLU A 44 0.65 -16.19 7.77
N ARG A 45 1.40 -15.14 8.03
CA ARG A 45 1.12 -13.79 7.50
C ARG A 45 1.67 -13.69 6.10
N ILE A 46 0.78 -13.60 5.11
CA ILE A 46 1.17 -13.65 3.69
C ILE A 46 1.03 -12.31 2.98
N ALA A 47 0.37 -11.34 3.58
CA ALA A 47 0.21 -10.01 2.98
C ALA A 47 -0.14 -8.97 4.05
N VAL A 48 0.10 -7.71 3.74
CA VAL A 48 -0.14 -6.59 4.63
C VAL A 48 -0.68 -5.40 3.86
N CYS A 49 -1.50 -4.59 4.53
CA CYS A 49 -1.98 -3.32 4.01
C CYS A 49 -2.06 -2.33 5.17
N VAL A 50 -1.46 -1.16 5.01
CA VAL A 50 -1.54 -0.08 5.99
C VAL A 50 -2.31 1.08 5.41
N MET A 51 -3.28 1.57 6.15
CA MET A 51 -4.15 2.67 5.74
C MET A 51 -4.05 3.82 6.73
N LEU A 52 -4.01 5.03 6.23
CA LEU A 52 -3.82 6.24 7.03
C LEU A 52 -4.76 7.36 6.54
N ALA A 53 -5.45 8.01 7.46
CA ALA A 53 -6.21 9.22 7.15
C ALA A 53 -5.22 10.37 6.90
N THR A 54 -5.11 10.82 5.67
CA THR A 54 -4.13 11.85 5.28
C THR A 54 -4.72 13.24 5.20
N ARG A 55 -6.01 13.32 4.92
CA ARG A 55 -6.79 14.57 4.86
C ARG A 55 -8.21 14.29 5.32
N PRO A 56 -8.98 15.30 5.73
CA PRO A 56 -10.40 15.09 6.05
C PRO A 56 -11.12 14.41 4.90
N GLY A 57 -11.81 13.31 5.18
CA GLY A 57 -12.55 12.53 4.19
C GLY A 57 -11.71 11.65 3.28
N THR A 58 -10.38 11.63 3.44
CA THR A 58 -9.48 10.85 2.59
C THR A 58 -8.73 9.80 3.40
N PHE A 59 -8.85 8.57 2.97
CA PHE A 59 -8.06 7.43 3.49
C PHE A 59 -7.02 7.06 2.43
N GLU A 60 -5.80 6.78 2.83
CA GLU A 60 -4.75 6.42 1.89
C GLU A 60 -4.16 5.05 2.24
N ILE A 61 -3.99 4.21 1.22
CA ILE A 61 -3.20 2.99 1.35
C ILE A 61 -1.73 3.40 1.22
N VAL A 62 -1.00 3.39 2.34
CA VAL A 62 0.40 3.84 2.38
C VAL A 62 1.40 2.71 2.23
N ASN A 63 0.96 1.48 2.43
CA ASN A 63 1.78 0.28 2.19
C ASN A 63 0.84 -0.87 1.86
N ILE A 64 1.15 -1.60 0.81
CA ILE A 64 0.48 -2.85 0.46
C ILE A 64 1.52 -3.79 -0.13
N ALA A 65 1.62 -4.99 0.44
CA ALA A 65 2.62 -5.97 0.02
C ALA A 65 2.08 -7.39 0.16
N VAL A 66 2.47 -8.23 -0.77
CA VAL A 66 2.17 -9.67 -0.78
C VAL A 66 3.49 -10.42 -0.79
N ASP A 67 3.58 -11.47 0.02
CA ASP A 67 4.74 -12.36 0.05
C ASP A 67 5.10 -12.79 -1.38
N GLU A 68 6.37 -12.73 -1.72
CA GLU A 68 6.85 -13.02 -3.08
C GLU A 68 6.40 -14.39 -3.58
N CYS A 69 6.35 -15.39 -2.70
CA CYS A 69 5.89 -16.74 -3.03
C CYS A 69 4.39 -16.84 -3.31
N ARG A 70 3.63 -15.80 -2.96
CA ARG A 70 2.17 -15.77 -3.06
C ARG A 70 1.66 -14.74 -4.08
N GLN A 71 2.56 -14.06 -4.77
CA GLN A 71 2.18 -13.09 -5.80
C GLN A 71 1.57 -13.78 -7.01
N GLY A 72 0.69 -13.08 -7.73
CA GLY A 72 -0.01 -13.63 -8.88
C GLY A 72 -1.22 -14.50 -8.55
N MET A 73 -1.64 -14.56 -7.28
CA MET A 73 -2.78 -15.36 -6.82
C MET A 73 -4.03 -14.54 -6.49
N GLY A 74 -4.01 -13.24 -6.81
CA GLY A 74 -5.14 -12.35 -6.56
C GLY A 74 -5.24 -11.82 -5.14
N ILE A 75 -4.22 -12.01 -4.31
CA ILE A 75 -4.24 -11.55 -2.90
C ILE A 75 -4.19 -10.02 -2.82
N GLY A 76 -3.37 -9.38 -3.65
CA GLY A 76 -3.30 -7.92 -3.72
C GLY A 76 -4.65 -7.30 -4.08
N LYS A 77 -5.35 -7.88 -5.03
CA LYS A 77 -6.70 -7.44 -5.40
C LYS A 77 -7.68 -7.56 -4.24
N LYS A 78 -7.62 -8.66 -3.51
CA LYS A 78 -8.48 -8.87 -2.33
C LYS A 78 -8.21 -7.87 -1.24
N LEU A 79 -6.94 -7.53 -1.00
CA LEU A 79 -6.57 -6.49 -0.05
C LEU A 79 -7.10 -5.12 -0.46
N ILE A 80 -7.03 -4.79 -1.73
CA ILE A 80 -7.57 -3.52 -2.25
C ILE A 80 -9.09 -3.50 -2.08
N GLU A 81 -9.78 -4.57 -2.43
CA GLU A 81 -11.24 -4.67 -2.24
C GLU A 81 -11.62 -4.52 -0.77
N HIS A 82 -10.86 -5.14 0.13
CA HIS A 82 -11.04 -4.99 1.57
C HIS A 82 -10.82 -3.53 2.01
N SER A 83 -9.80 -2.88 1.47
CA SER A 83 -9.50 -1.48 1.76
C SER A 83 -10.62 -0.54 1.32
N ILE A 84 -11.19 -0.80 0.16
CA ILE A 84 -12.34 -0.04 -0.35
C ILE A 84 -13.54 -0.17 0.61
N GLN A 85 -13.85 -1.38 1.02
CA GLN A 85 -14.96 -1.63 1.96
C GLN A 85 -14.70 -0.99 3.31
N THR A 86 -13.48 -1.13 3.83
CA THR A 86 -13.07 -0.53 5.10
C THR A 86 -13.24 1.00 5.07
N ALA A 87 -12.77 1.63 4.01
CA ALA A 87 -12.89 3.08 3.85
C ALA A 87 -14.35 3.53 3.78
N ARG A 88 -15.17 2.81 3.04
CA ARG A 88 -16.61 3.09 2.97
C ARG A 88 -17.30 2.97 4.32
N LEU A 89 -17.02 1.89 5.05
CA LEU A 89 -17.61 1.64 6.36
C LEU A 89 -17.22 2.72 7.38
N GLN A 90 -16.03 3.27 7.25
CA GLN A 90 -15.57 4.34 8.14
C GLN A 90 -16.01 5.73 7.69
N GLY A 91 -16.76 5.82 6.60
CA GLY A 91 -17.34 7.09 6.13
C GLY A 91 -16.40 7.97 5.32
N PHE A 92 -15.29 7.45 4.86
CA PHE A 92 -14.40 8.21 3.98
C PHE A 92 -15.03 8.41 2.60
N LYS A 93 -14.71 9.50 1.95
CA LYS A 93 -15.24 9.85 0.62
C LYS A 93 -14.28 9.51 -0.50
N THR A 94 -12.99 9.47 -0.20
CA THR A 94 -11.92 9.23 -1.17
C THR A 94 -10.93 8.22 -0.62
N LEU A 95 -10.53 7.29 -1.47
CA LEU A 95 -9.42 6.37 -1.19
C LEU A 95 -8.28 6.71 -2.15
N GLU A 96 -7.09 6.90 -1.60
CA GLU A 96 -5.89 7.19 -2.37
C GLU A 96 -4.86 6.08 -2.25
N ILE A 97 -4.03 5.96 -3.28
CA ILE A 97 -2.87 5.08 -3.28
C ILE A 97 -1.80 5.69 -4.18
N GLY A 98 -0.53 5.51 -3.82
CA GLY A 98 0.58 5.94 -4.64
C GLY A 98 1.51 4.79 -4.94
N THR A 99 2.25 4.90 -6.03
CA THR A 99 3.29 3.93 -6.38
C THR A 99 4.37 4.60 -7.23
N GLY A 100 5.52 3.96 -7.34
CA GLY A 100 6.61 4.47 -8.17
C GLY A 100 6.30 4.39 -9.66
N ASN A 101 6.90 5.29 -10.43
CA ASN A 101 6.78 5.28 -11.88
C ASN A 101 7.30 3.98 -12.51
N SER A 102 8.17 3.27 -11.81
CA SER A 102 8.74 2.00 -12.27
C SER A 102 7.89 0.77 -11.91
N SER A 103 6.88 0.94 -11.06
CA SER A 103 6.02 -0.15 -10.59
C SER A 103 4.88 -0.42 -11.56
N ILE A 104 5.21 -0.95 -12.73
CA ILE A 104 4.25 -1.12 -13.84
C ILE A 104 3.11 -2.06 -13.49
N GLY A 105 3.42 -3.16 -12.80
CA GLY A 105 2.39 -4.13 -12.38
C GLY A 105 1.38 -3.54 -11.40
N GLN A 106 1.84 -2.76 -10.45
CA GLN A 106 0.98 -2.09 -9.48
C GLN A 106 0.12 -1.03 -10.14
N LEU A 107 0.68 -0.26 -11.06
CA LEU A 107 -0.09 0.73 -11.84
C LEU A 107 -1.24 0.07 -12.61
N ALA A 108 -0.98 -1.08 -13.21
CA ALA A 108 -2.02 -1.84 -13.91
C ALA A 108 -3.08 -2.35 -12.93
N LEU A 109 -2.66 -2.96 -11.83
CA LEU A 109 -3.58 -3.52 -10.82
C LEU A 109 -4.50 -2.47 -10.24
N TYR A 110 -3.96 -1.33 -9.83
CA TYR A 110 -4.76 -0.27 -9.19
C TYR A 110 -5.82 0.29 -10.15
N GLN A 111 -5.45 0.50 -11.40
CA GLN A 111 -6.41 0.96 -12.41
C GLN A 111 -7.50 -0.09 -12.68
N LYS A 112 -7.14 -1.37 -12.72
CA LYS A 112 -8.12 -2.46 -12.84
C LYS A 112 -9.09 -2.50 -11.66
N CYS A 113 -8.65 -2.09 -10.49
CA CYS A 113 -9.50 -2.03 -9.29
C CYS A 113 -10.37 -0.77 -9.21
N GLY A 114 -10.21 0.16 -10.16
CA GLY A 114 -11.04 1.36 -10.24
C GLY A 114 -10.36 2.66 -9.84
N PHE A 115 -9.09 2.63 -9.50
CA PHE A 115 -8.34 3.86 -9.24
C PHE A 115 -8.02 4.59 -10.54
N ARG A 116 -7.98 5.91 -10.46
CA ARG A 116 -7.58 6.76 -11.58
C ARG A 116 -6.34 7.55 -11.20
N ILE A 117 -5.45 7.75 -12.16
CA ILE A 117 -4.26 8.56 -11.96
C ILE A 117 -4.68 10.02 -11.82
N THR A 118 -4.30 10.67 -10.72
CA THR A 118 -4.67 12.04 -10.42
C THR A 118 -3.49 13.00 -10.43
N GLY A 119 -2.28 12.50 -10.39
CA GLY A 119 -1.12 13.38 -10.41
C GLY A 119 0.19 12.64 -10.30
N VAL A 120 1.26 13.40 -10.40
CA VAL A 120 2.63 12.91 -10.26
C VAL A 120 3.36 13.85 -9.31
N ASP A 121 3.96 13.28 -8.26
CA ASP A 121 4.84 14.01 -7.38
C ASP A 121 6.28 13.74 -7.87
N ARG A 122 6.82 14.68 -8.65
CA ARG A 122 8.12 14.51 -9.30
C ARG A 122 9.24 14.43 -8.27
N ASP A 123 10.15 13.49 -8.50
CA ASP A 123 11.33 13.28 -7.68
C ASP A 123 11.04 12.92 -6.22
N TYR A 124 9.82 12.44 -5.94
CA TYR A 124 9.44 12.02 -4.58
C TYR A 124 10.45 11.04 -3.98
N PHE A 125 10.80 10.01 -4.73
CA PHE A 125 11.72 8.97 -4.24
C PHE A 125 13.16 9.46 -4.18
N VAL A 126 13.53 10.39 -5.02
CA VAL A 126 14.87 11.02 -4.99
C VAL A 126 15.01 11.88 -3.74
N ARG A 127 13.96 12.63 -3.38
CA ARG A 127 13.99 13.51 -2.20
C ARG A 127 13.89 12.76 -0.87
N HIS A 128 13.12 11.68 -0.82
CA HIS A 128 12.77 11.04 0.46
C HIS A 128 13.55 9.76 0.75
N TYR A 129 14.27 9.21 -0.21
CA TYR A 129 15.03 7.97 -0.05
C TYR A 129 16.51 8.23 -0.33
N LYS A 130 17.36 7.61 0.49
CA LYS A 130 18.82 7.83 0.40
C LYS A 130 19.44 7.15 -0.80
N GLU A 131 18.94 5.97 -1.16
CA GLU A 131 19.50 5.17 -2.24
C GLU A 131 18.60 5.20 -3.46
N ASP A 132 19.21 5.09 -4.64
CA ASP A 132 18.46 4.98 -5.88
C ASP A 132 17.72 3.64 -5.92
N ILE A 133 16.48 3.69 -6.36
CA ILE A 133 15.59 2.52 -6.45
C ILE A 133 15.35 2.21 -7.92
N PHE A 134 15.56 0.96 -8.30
CA PHE A 134 15.33 0.50 -9.68
C PHE A 134 14.38 -0.69 -9.68
N GLU A 135 13.43 -0.69 -10.62
CA GLU A 135 12.53 -1.81 -10.89
C GLU A 135 12.39 -1.95 -12.40
N SER A 136 12.52 -3.18 -12.91
CA SER A 136 12.34 -3.48 -14.34
C SER A 136 13.22 -2.61 -15.25
N GLY A 137 14.42 -2.26 -14.80
CA GLY A 137 15.36 -1.45 -15.55
C GLY A 137 15.03 0.05 -15.57
N ILE A 138 14.03 0.48 -14.81
CA ILE A 138 13.59 1.87 -14.73
C ILE A 138 13.90 2.41 -13.34
N GLN A 139 14.50 3.60 -13.27
CA GLN A 139 14.72 4.24 -11.98
C GLN A 139 13.41 4.76 -11.42
N CYS A 140 13.12 4.40 -10.18
CA CYS A 140 11.96 4.90 -9.44
C CYS A 140 12.28 6.30 -8.90
N LYS A 141 11.75 7.32 -9.55
CA LYS A 141 11.95 8.73 -9.18
C LYS A 141 10.68 9.39 -8.69
N ASP A 142 9.58 9.13 -9.38
CA ASP A 142 8.33 9.88 -9.24
C ASP A 142 7.26 9.03 -8.58
N MET A 143 6.48 9.67 -7.69
CA MET A 143 5.31 9.04 -7.11
C MET A 143 4.11 9.30 -8.03
N ILE A 144 3.55 8.22 -8.58
CA ILE A 144 2.28 8.30 -9.30
C ILE A 144 1.16 8.19 -8.28
N ARG A 145 0.29 9.18 -8.24
CA ARG A 145 -0.83 9.22 -7.31
C ARG A 145 -2.11 8.84 -8.01
N LEU A 146 -2.86 7.95 -7.36
CA LEU A 146 -4.14 7.48 -7.86
C LEU A 146 -5.19 7.65 -6.78
N SER A 147 -6.44 7.82 -7.18
CA SER A 147 -7.55 7.91 -6.24
C SER A 147 -8.84 7.35 -6.83
N MET A 148 -9.79 7.08 -5.94
CA MET A 148 -11.14 6.72 -6.32
C MET A 148 -12.13 7.37 -5.36
N ASP A 149 -13.30 7.74 -5.88
CA ASP A 149 -14.41 8.19 -5.07
C ASP A 149 -15.12 6.97 -4.47
N LEU A 150 -15.52 7.09 -3.22
CA LEU A 150 -16.16 5.99 -2.49
C LEU A 150 -17.67 6.12 -2.45
#